data_0dbbcda58aff416858e368f9aad0905b
#
_entry.id   0dbbcda58aff416858e368f9aad0905b
#
_cell.length_a   1.000
_cell.length_b   1.000
_cell.length_c   1.000
_cell.angle_alpha   90.00
_cell.angle_beta   90.00
_cell.angle_gamma   90.00
#
_symmetry.space_group_name_H-M   'P 1'
#
loop_
_entity.id
_entity.type
_entity.pdbx_description
1 polymer ?
#
loop_
_entity_poly.entity_id
_entity_poly.type
_entity_poly.pdbx_seq_one_letter_code
_entity_poly.pdbx_strand_id
1 'polypeptide(L)'
;MEQEKLQPIDLEVLMALYKQAYLPKSADKISKDLNIEYYYTLKIFNKLEKKGLCDQWVVNEKKEGEKKNNFYKVCYLNKLGKDLCIYLKALKSSKTHKKDQQ
;
A
#
# COMPACT_ATOMS: atom_id res chain seq x y z
N MET A 1 8.37 -9.84 -22.14
CA MET A 1 8.89 -9.43 -20.83
C MET A 1 7.96 -9.90 -19.73
N GLU A 2 8.50 -10.53 -18.74
CA GLU A 2 7.69 -11.09 -17.68
C GLU A 2 7.22 -10.02 -16.71
N GLN A 3 5.96 -10.13 -16.33
CA GLN A 3 5.41 -9.27 -15.30
C GLN A 3 5.83 -9.79 -13.94
N GLU A 4 6.21 -8.88 -13.07
CA GLU A 4 6.51 -9.25 -11.70
C GLU A 4 5.24 -9.72 -11.00
N LYS A 5 5.35 -10.86 -10.34
CA LYS A 5 4.23 -11.38 -9.56
C LYS A 5 4.15 -10.64 -8.22
N LEU A 6 2.94 -10.56 -7.70
CA LEU A 6 2.75 -10.02 -6.35
C LEU A 6 3.28 -11.03 -5.33
N GLN A 7 4.17 -10.56 -4.50
CA GLN A 7 4.75 -11.36 -3.42
C GLN A 7 3.97 -11.13 -2.13
N PRO A 8 4.13 -11.99 -1.13
CA PRO A 8 3.42 -11.77 0.15
C PRO A 8 3.62 -10.38 0.74
N ILE A 9 4.84 -9.84 0.66
CA ILE A 9 5.10 -8.50 1.19
C ILE A 9 4.34 -7.43 0.41
N ASP A 10 4.17 -7.62 -0.90
CA ASP A 10 3.38 -6.69 -1.72
C ASP A 10 1.93 -6.67 -1.24
N LEU A 11 1.40 -7.83 -0.89
CA LEU A 11 0.04 -7.94 -0.38
C LEU A 11 -0.10 -7.32 1.01
N GLU A 12 0.92 -7.42 1.82
CA GLU A 12 0.93 -6.76 3.13
C GLU A 12 0.90 -5.24 2.99
N VAL A 13 1.68 -4.71 2.04
CA VAL A 13 1.66 -3.27 1.76
C VAL A 13 0.28 -2.86 1.24
N LEU A 14 -0.27 -3.66 0.33
CA LEU A 14 -1.59 -3.40 -0.23
C LEU A 14 -2.65 -3.34 0.88
N MET A 15 -2.63 -4.29 1.80
CA MET A 15 -3.59 -4.33 2.91
C MET A 15 -3.36 -3.18 3.89
N ALA A 16 -2.10 -2.78 4.10
CA ALA A 16 -1.81 -1.62 4.94
C ALA A 16 -2.37 -0.33 4.32
N LEU A 17 -2.28 -0.22 2.99
CA LEU A 17 -2.87 0.90 2.26
C LEU A 17 -4.40 0.88 2.33
N TYR A 18 -4.98 -0.31 2.42
CA TYR A 18 -6.43 -0.46 2.48
C TYR A 18 -7.00 0.02 3.82
N LYS A 19 -6.23 -0.02 4.88
CA LYS A 19 -6.67 0.54 6.17
C LYS A 19 -6.89 2.03 5.99
N GLN A 20 -8.10 2.50 6.32
CA GLN A 20 -8.46 3.88 6.06
C GLN A 20 -8.10 4.28 4.63
N ALA A 21 -8.64 3.53 3.67
CA ALA A 21 -8.26 3.66 2.25
C ALA A 21 -8.57 5.03 1.66
N TYR A 22 -9.40 5.81 2.31
CA TYR A 22 -9.71 7.17 1.88
C TYR A 22 -8.55 8.15 2.13
N LEU A 23 -7.52 7.73 2.88
CA LEU A 23 -6.35 8.56 3.16
C LEU A 23 -5.15 8.05 2.38
N PRO A 24 -4.51 8.90 1.58
CA PRO A 24 -3.22 8.54 0.99
C PRO A 24 -2.19 8.34 2.10
N LYS A 25 -1.28 7.40 1.90
CA LYS A 25 -0.27 7.08 2.90
C LYS A 25 1.12 7.21 2.33
N SER A 26 2.02 7.78 3.12
CA SER A 26 3.41 7.95 2.70
C SER A 26 4.17 6.63 2.80
N ALA A 27 5.26 6.54 2.03
CA ALA A 27 6.15 5.40 2.12
C ALA A 27 6.79 5.30 3.50
N ASP A 28 7.05 6.44 4.13
CA ASP A 28 7.61 6.47 5.48
C ASP A 28 6.66 5.79 6.48
N LYS A 29 5.38 6.14 6.40
CA LYS A 29 4.39 5.54 7.31
C LYS A 29 4.28 4.03 7.09
N ILE A 30 4.16 3.60 5.85
CA ILE A 30 4.01 2.18 5.55
C ILE A 30 5.27 1.40 5.95
N SER A 31 6.45 1.96 5.70
CA SER A 31 7.70 1.29 6.07
C SER A 31 7.79 1.08 7.58
N LYS A 32 7.36 2.08 8.36
CA LYS A 32 7.36 1.97 9.82
C LYS A 32 6.29 0.99 10.31
N ASP A 33 5.10 1.05 9.74
CA ASP A 33 4.01 0.17 10.14
C ASP A 33 4.34 -1.31 9.91
N LEU A 34 5.03 -1.60 8.82
CA LEU A 34 5.36 -2.97 8.46
C LEU A 34 6.78 -3.38 8.83
N ASN A 35 7.55 -2.44 9.37
CA ASN A 35 8.94 -2.67 9.75
C ASN A 35 9.77 -3.18 8.57
N ILE A 36 9.66 -2.47 7.45
CA ILE A 36 10.43 -2.74 6.24
C ILE A 36 11.20 -1.49 5.84
N GLU A 37 12.20 -1.66 5.02
CA GLU A 37 13.06 -0.58 4.60
C GLU A 37 12.33 0.41 3.70
N TYR A 38 12.65 1.71 3.86
CA TYR A 38 11.95 2.79 3.17
C TYR A 38 12.04 2.66 1.63
N TYR A 39 13.25 2.43 1.11
CA TYR A 39 13.42 2.33 -0.35
C TYR A 39 12.76 1.08 -0.92
N TYR A 40 12.72 0.03 -0.14
CA TYR A 40 12.00 -1.18 -0.53
C TYR A 40 10.50 -0.89 -0.63
N THR A 41 9.97 -0.10 0.31
CA THR A 41 8.56 0.33 0.27
C THR A 41 8.28 1.13 -1.00
N LEU A 42 9.18 2.03 -1.38
CA LEU A 42 9.02 2.80 -2.63
C LEU A 42 8.99 1.89 -3.85
N LYS A 43 9.82 0.86 -3.86
CA LYS A 43 9.81 -0.12 -4.95
C LYS A 43 8.46 -0.84 -5.02
N ILE A 44 7.90 -1.20 -3.88
CA ILE A 44 6.60 -1.87 -3.83
C ILE A 44 5.51 -0.93 -4.32
N PHE A 45 5.54 0.33 -3.90
CA PHE A 45 4.58 1.33 -4.39
C PHE A 45 4.63 1.42 -5.92
N ASN A 46 5.83 1.49 -6.50
CA ASN A 46 5.99 1.55 -7.94
C ASN A 46 5.46 0.29 -8.62
N LYS A 47 5.70 -0.85 -8.03
CA LYS A 47 5.21 -2.13 -8.56
C LYS A 47 3.68 -2.17 -8.55
N LEU A 48 3.06 -1.74 -7.45
CA LEU A 48 1.60 -1.72 -7.35
C LEU A 48 0.99 -0.73 -8.34
N GLU A 49 1.64 0.41 -8.54
CA GLU A 49 1.17 1.38 -9.53
C GLU A 49 1.24 0.83 -10.94
N LYS A 50 2.34 0.16 -11.27
CA LYS A 50 2.49 -0.47 -12.58
C LYS A 50 1.42 -1.53 -12.85
N LYS A 51 0.98 -2.19 -11.79
CA LYS A 51 -0.10 -3.19 -11.92
C LYS A 51 -1.49 -2.55 -11.91
N GLY A 52 -1.57 -1.24 -11.84
CA GLY A 52 -2.84 -0.53 -11.89
C GLY A 52 -3.64 -0.58 -10.60
N LEU A 53 -2.99 -0.86 -9.48
CA LEU A 53 -3.67 -1.03 -8.20
C LEU A 53 -3.67 0.22 -7.34
N CYS A 54 -2.77 1.14 -7.59
CA CYS A 54 -2.70 2.38 -6.83
C CYS A 54 -2.13 3.51 -7.66
N ASP A 55 -2.29 4.71 -7.14
CA ASP A 55 -1.74 5.93 -7.73
C ASP A 55 -0.77 6.54 -6.74
N GLN A 56 0.27 7.15 -7.25
CA GLN A 56 1.26 7.82 -6.43
C GLN A 56 1.39 9.28 -6.86
N TRP A 57 1.69 10.14 -5.90
CA TRP A 57 2.04 11.52 -6.21
C TRP A 57 2.93 12.04 -5.10
N VAL A 58 3.54 13.20 -5.37
CA VAL A 58 4.42 13.86 -4.42
C VAL A 58 3.64 14.94 -3.71
N VAL A 59 3.70 14.93 -2.38
CA VAL A 59 3.12 15.99 -1.56
C VAL A 59 4.24 16.94 -1.18
N ASN A 60 3.98 18.23 -1.31
CA ASN A 60 4.87 19.28 -0.86
C ASN A 60 4.25 19.90 0.39
N GLU A 61 4.92 19.72 1.51
CA GLU A 61 4.46 20.27 2.77
C GLU A 61 5.50 21.21 3.34
N LYS A 62 5.09 22.42 3.63
CA LYS A 62 5.95 23.39 4.27
C LYS A 62 5.31 23.79 5.59
N LYS A 63 5.97 23.46 6.68
CA LYS A 63 5.48 23.80 8.00
C LYS A 63 5.76 25.27 8.28
N GLU A 64 4.87 25.87 9.06
CA GLU A 64 5.02 27.26 9.45
C GLU A 64 6.37 27.48 10.13
N GLY A 65 7.08 28.50 9.71
CA GLY A 65 8.40 28.83 10.25
C GLY A 65 9.55 28.11 9.59
N GLU A 66 9.30 27.12 8.75
CA GLU A 66 10.36 26.42 8.03
C GLU A 66 10.66 27.09 6.70
N LYS A 67 11.93 27.14 6.37
CA LYS A 67 12.37 27.71 5.08
C LYS A 67 12.36 26.70 3.96
N LYS A 68 12.47 25.40 4.29
CA LYS A 68 12.52 24.33 3.29
C LYS A 68 11.17 23.70 3.09
N ASN A 69 10.88 23.35 1.85
CA ASN A 69 9.73 22.53 1.52
C ASN A 69 10.07 21.08 1.81
N ASN A 70 9.11 20.35 2.35
CA ASN A 70 9.24 18.91 2.56
C ASN A 70 8.46 18.20 1.48
N PHE A 71 9.15 17.38 0.68
CA PHE A 71 8.53 16.59 -0.37
C PHE A 71 8.51 15.14 0.06
N TYR A 72 7.37 14.51 -0.07
CA TYR A 72 7.30 13.07 0.19
C TYR A 72 6.27 12.42 -0.73
N LYS A 73 6.51 11.16 -1.02
CA LYS A 73 5.66 10.40 -1.92
C LYS A 73 4.56 9.70 -1.13
N VAL A 74 3.34 9.79 -1.64
CA VAL A 74 2.21 9.09 -1.05
C VAL A 74 1.60 8.14 -2.07
N CYS A 75 0.90 7.15 -1.58
CA CYS A 75 0.25 6.13 -2.38
C CYS A 75 -1.21 6.01 -1.95
N TYR A 76 -2.08 5.87 -2.92
CA TYR A 76 -3.52 5.78 -2.68
C TYR A 76 -4.08 4.64 -3.53
N LEU A 77 -4.82 3.73 -2.90
CA LEU A 77 -5.44 2.64 -3.63
C LEU A 77 -6.53 3.18 -4.53
N ASN A 78 -6.48 2.79 -5.80
CA ASN A 78 -7.58 3.09 -6.71
C ASN A 78 -8.67 2.03 -6.55
N LYS A 79 -9.71 2.10 -7.38
CA LYS A 79 -10.84 1.17 -7.28
C LYS A 79 -10.39 -0.28 -7.40
N LEU A 80 -9.52 -0.57 -8.38
CA LEU A 80 -9.04 -1.93 -8.60
C LEU A 80 -8.26 -2.45 -7.38
N GLY A 81 -7.41 -1.60 -6.79
CA GLY A 81 -6.67 -1.97 -5.59
C GLY A 81 -7.58 -2.25 -4.42
N LYS A 82 -8.61 -1.42 -4.24
CA LYS A 82 -9.59 -1.64 -3.18
C LYS A 82 -10.37 -2.93 -3.38
N ASP A 83 -10.79 -3.20 -4.61
CA ASP A 83 -11.52 -4.41 -4.94
C ASP A 83 -10.69 -5.65 -4.67
N LEU A 84 -9.40 -5.61 -5.00
CA LEU A 84 -8.50 -6.71 -4.71
C LEU A 84 -8.38 -6.96 -3.21
N CYS A 85 -8.29 -5.90 -2.42
CA CYS A 85 -8.21 -6.04 -0.96
C CYS A 85 -9.48 -6.66 -0.39
N ILE A 86 -10.64 -6.27 -0.91
CA ILE A 86 -11.92 -6.84 -0.50
C ILE A 86 -11.93 -8.35 -0.80
N TYR A 87 -11.47 -8.72 -1.98
CA TYR A 87 -11.38 -10.11 -2.39
C TYR A 87 -10.43 -10.91 -1.48
N LEU A 88 -9.27 -10.34 -1.18
CA LEU A 88 -8.29 -11.02 -0.31
C LEU A 88 -8.83 -11.21 1.10
N LYS A 89 -9.55 -10.23 1.61
CA LYS A 89 -10.17 -10.37 2.94
C LYS A 89 -11.24 -11.45 2.94
N ALA A 90 -12.02 -11.52 1.87
CA ALA A 90 -13.05 -12.55 1.73
C ALA A 90 -12.43 -13.96 1.70
N LEU A 91 -11.33 -14.13 0.97
CA LEU A 91 -10.62 -15.40 0.93
C LEU A 91 -10.10 -15.80 2.30
N LYS A 92 -9.54 -14.84 3.03
CA LYS A 92 -9.01 -15.10 4.37
C LYS A 92 -10.11 -15.51 5.33
N SER A 93 -11.24 -14.83 5.29
CA SER A 93 -12.42 -15.18 6.09
C SER A 93 -12.93 -16.58 5.78
N SER A 94 -13.01 -16.90 4.49
CA SER A 94 -13.47 -18.20 4.05
C SER A 94 -12.57 -19.32 4.55
N LYS A 95 -11.25 -19.12 4.48
CA LYS A 95 -10.29 -20.11 4.99
C LYS A 95 -10.41 -20.28 6.50
N THR A 96 -10.54 -19.20 7.22
CA THR A 96 -10.68 -19.24 8.66
C THR A 96 -11.96 -19.99 9.05
N HIS A 97 -13.05 -19.72 8.35
CA HIS A 97 -14.31 -20.39 8.58
C HIS A 97 -14.21 -21.89 8.34
N LYS A 98 -13.55 -22.29 7.28
CA LYS A 98 -13.33 -23.71 6.99
C LYS A 98 -12.55 -24.42 8.09
N LYS A 99 -11.54 -23.76 8.62
CA LYS A 99 -10.76 -24.32 9.71
C LYS A 99 -11.60 -24.54 10.95
N ASP A 100 -12.48 -23.61 11.23
CA ASP A 100 -13.32 -23.68 12.41
C ASP A 100 -14.33 -24.83 12.33
N GLN A 101 -14.67 -25.25 11.13
CA GLN A 101 -15.61 -26.35 10.93
C GLN A 101 -14.97 -27.72 11.09
N GLN A 102 -13.67 -27.77 11.13
CA GLN A 102 -12.97 -29.02 11.33
C GLN A 102 -12.71 -29.27 12.82
#